data_8cf5a996159e26fe5ed118402eddd9c5
#
_entry.id   8cf5a996159e26fe5ed118402eddd9c5
#
_cell.length_a   1.000
_cell.length_b   1.000
_cell.length_c   1.000
_cell.angle_alpha   90.00
_cell.angle_beta   90.00
_cell.angle_gamma   90.00
#
_symmetry.space_group_name_H-M   'P 1'
#
loop_
_entity.id
_entity.type
_entity.pdbx_description
1 polymer ?
#
loop_
_entity_poly.entity_id
_entity_poly.type
_entity_poly.pdbx_seq_one_letter_code
_entity_poly.pdbx_strand_id
1 'polypeptide(L)'
;MGNTIVLNQTKQVEQLLSRIVEQITRYLNETTIERMQAECAGDRHYYEGVLSDLRRLAVYGEEGIDACRIVLQEEPFRKAAAEQALYKIYHSCVAEFFTPKRDLWYEDSRSAYTGRHSIKLRQPAPPSLQQLLHAIEADFQTMREELEFYETDYRTKMIQSQ
;
A
#
# COMPACT_ATOMS: atom_id res chain seq x y z
N MET A 1 19.06 -12.82 -4.37
CA MET A 1 18.07 -13.83 -3.95
C MET A 1 17.83 -14.85 -5.07
N GLY A 2 17.48 -16.09 -4.69
CA GLY A 2 17.19 -17.13 -5.66
C GLY A 2 15.82 -16.94 -6.31
N ASN A 3 15.65 -17.60 -7.48
CA ASN A 3 14.40 -17.52 -8.23
C ASN A 3 13.17 -17.94 -7.42
N THR A 4 13.29 -19.01 -6.61
CA THR A 4 12.19 -19.52 -5.81
C THR A 4 11.71 -18.50 -4.77
N ILE A 5 12.64 -17.81 -4.14
CA ILE A 5 12.31 -16.78 -3.13
C ILE A 5 11.56 -15.63 -3.80
N VAL A 6 12.07 -15.12 -4.91
CA VAL A 6 11.45 -14.02 -5.64
C VAL A 6 10.08 -14.40 -6.19
N LEU A 7 9.95 -15.64 -6.70
CA LEU A 7 8.67 -16.17 -7.17
C LEU A 7 7.63 -16.19 -6.05
N ASN A 8 8.01 -16.69 -4.88
CA ASN A 8 7.10 -16.79 -3.74
C ASN A 8 6.72 -15.40 -3.20
N GLN A 9 7.67 -14.46 -3.17
CA GLN A 9 7.39 -13.08 -2.79
C GLN A 9 6.40 -12.43 -3.76
N THR A 10 6.57 -12.67 -5.05
CA THR A 10 5.67 -12.12 -6.08
C THR A 10 4.24 -12.65 -5.88
N LYS A 11 4.11 -13.95 -5.62
CA LYS A 11 2.80 -14.56 -5.33
C LYS A 11 2.18 -13.97 -4.07
N GLN A 12 2.97 -13.80 -3.00
CA GLN A 12 2.49 -13.23 -1.74
C GLN A 12 2.03 -11.79 -1.92
N VAL A 13 2.81 -10.98 -2.61
CA VAL A 13 2.49 -9.57 -2.84
C VAL A 13 1.21 -9.45 -3.67
N GLU A 14 1.05 -10.28 -4.70
CA GLU A 14 -0.18 -10.30 -5.51
C GLU A 14 -1.40 -10.56 -4.63
N GLN A 15 -1.33 -11.52 -3.71
CA GLN A 15 -2.43 -11.84 -2.80
C GLN A 15 -2.71 -10.70 -1.82
N LEU A 16 -1.66 -10.12 -1.23
CA LEU A 16 -1.80 -9.02 -0.27
C LEU A 16 -2.41 -7.79 -0.93
N LEU A 17 -1.92 -7.42 -2.12
CA LEU A 17 -2.47 -6.29 -2.87
C LEU A 17 -3.92 -6.52 -3.26
N SER A 18 -4.28 -7.74 -3.64
CA SER A 18 -5.66 -8.07 -4.00
C SER A 18 -6.60 -7.83 -2.82
N ARG A 19 -6.20 -8.22 -1.61
CA ARG A 19 -7.01 -7.98 -0.41
C ARG A 19 -7.12 -6.50 -0.09
N ILE A 20 -6.00 -5.77 -0.19
CA ILE A 20 -5.98 -4.33 0.06
C ILE A 20 -6.91 -3.60 -0.90
N VAL A 21 -6.76 -3.86 -2.20
CA VAL A 21 -7.57 -3.20 -3.23
C VAL A 21 -9.05 -3.53 -3.04
N GLU A 22 -9.38 -4.78 -2.72
CA GLU A 22 -10.78 -5.17 -2.47
C GLU A 22 -11.37 -4.37 -1.32
N GLN A 23 -10.66 -4.23 -0.21
CA GLN A 23 -11.14 -3.50 0.96
C GLN A 23 -11.29 -2.00 0.68
N ILE A 24 -10.33 -1.39 0.01
CA ILE A 24 -10.40 0.04 -0.36
C ILE A 24 -11.57 0.26 -1.32
N THR A 25 -11.70 -0.58 -2.34
CA THR A 25 -12.76 -0.45 -3.34
C THR A 25 -14.14 -0.59 -2.71
N ARG A 26 -14.31 -1.56 -1.80
CA ARG A 26 -15.57 -1.74 -1.07
C ARG A 26 -15.91 -0.50 -0.27
N TYR A 27 -14.94 0.04 0.47
CA TYR A 27 -15.15 1.26 1.26
C TYR A 27 -15.56 2.43 0.35
N LEU A 28 -14.86 2.64 -0.77
CA LEU A 28 -15.14 3.73 -1.70
C LEU A 28 -16.54 3.59 -2.33
N ASN A 29 -16.95 2.36 -2.64
CA ASN A 29 -18.27 2.12 -3.23
C ASN A 29 -19.41 2.36 -2.26
N GLU A 30 -19.16 2.18 -0.96
CA GLU A 30 -20.20 2.32 0.06
C GLU A 30 -20.19 3.70 0.74
N THR A 31 -19.20 4.54 0.44
CA THR A 31 -18.95 5.77 1.20
C THR A 31 -19.17 7.01 0.35
N THR A 32 -19.91 7.97 0.91
CA THR A 32 -20.06 9.31 0.36
C THR A 32 -19.61 10.31 1.40
N ILE A 33 -19.36 11.56 0.97
CA ILE A 33 -19.02 12.64 1.91
C ILE A 33 -20.14 12.80 2.94
N GLU A 34 -21.39 12.69 2.51
CA GLU A 34 -22.56 12.81 3.39
C GLU A 34 -22.57 11.74 4.46
N ARG A 35 -22.23 10.49 4.10
CA ARG A 35 -22.12 9.40 5.08
C ARG A 35 -20.99 9.63 6.06
N MET A 36 -19.84 10.13 5.58
CA MET A 36 -18.72 10.46 6.45
C MET A 36 -19.11 11.55 7.45
N GLN A 37 -19.79 12.59 6.97
CA GLN A 37 -20.27 13.68 7.85
C GLN A 37 -21.27 13.16 8.87
N ALA A 38 -22.11 12.20 8.51
CA ALA A 38 -23.08 11.62 9.43
C ALA A 38 -22.39 10.81 10.54
N GLU A 39 -21.29 10.11 10.23
CA GLU A 39 -20.52 9.36 11.23
C GLU A 39 -19.71 10.28 12.13
N CYS A 40 -19.10 11.32 11.56
CA CYS A 40 -18.23 12.24 12.26
C CYS A 40 -18.22 13.58 11.52
N ALA A 41 -18.88 14.57 12.07
CA ALA A 41 -18.87 15.91 11.50
C ALA A 41 -17.44 16.45 11.45
N GLY A 42 -16.96 16.79 10.26
CA GLY A 42 -15.58 17.22 10.09
C GLY A 42 -15.40 18.07 8.84
N ASP A 43 -14.15 18.31 8.49
CA ASP A 43 -13.78 19.14 7.36
C ASP A 43 -14.03 18.37 6.04
N ARG A 44 -14.94 18.91 5.25
CA ARG A 44 -15.28 18.32 3.94
C ARG A 44 -14.06 18.19 3.03
N HIS A 45 -13.22 19.21 2.99
CA HIS A 45 -12.02 19.21 2.14
C HIS A 45 -11.05 18.09 2.55
N TYR A 46 -10.89 17.90 3.85
CA TYR A 46 -10.07 16.80 4.37
C TYR A 46 -10.63 15.45 3.94
N TYR A 47 -11.94 15.25 4.06
CA TYR A 47 -12.59 14.00 3.66
C TYR A 47 -12.44 13.74 2.16
N GLU A 48 -12.60 14.77 1.34
CA GLU A 48 -12.40 14.66 -0.11
C GLU A 48 -10.96 14.26 -0.45
N GLY A 49 -9.99 14.84 0.27
CA GLY A 49 -8.58 14.49 0.10
C GLY A 49 -8.29 13.04 0.44
N VAL A 50 -8.82 12.56 1.57
CA VAL A 50 -8.64 11.17 1.99
C VAL A 50 -9.23 10.20 0.97
N LEU A 51 -10.45 10.45 0.50
CA LEU A 51 -11.07 9.59 -0.53
C LEU A 51 -10.28 9.59 -1.83
N SER A 52 -9.76 10.76 -2.21
CA SER A 52 -8.91 10.88 -3.40
C SER A 52 -7.63 10.05 -3.27
N ASP A 53 -6.96 10.10 -2.12
CA ASP A 53 -5.75 9.32 -1.89
C ASP A 53 -6.03 7.82 -1.84
N LEU A 54 -7.16 7.42 -1.27
CA LEU A 54 -7.59 6.01 -1.27
C LEU A 54 -7.85 5.51 -2.69
N ARG A 55 -8.49 6.32 -3.54
CA ARG A 55 -8.69 5.96 -4.95
C ARG A 55 -7.36 5.75 -5.66
N ARG A 56 -6.41 6.63 -5.40
CA ARG A 56 -5.07 6.54 -6.00
C ARG A 56 -4.35 5.28 -5.55
N LEU A 57 -4.41 4.95 -4.24
CA LEU A 57 -3.85 3.71 -3.73
C LEU A 57 -4.48 2.48 -4.39
N ALA A 58 -5.79 2.50 -4.61
CA ALA A 58 -6.48 1.40 -5.28
C ALA A 58 -5.98 1.23 -6.72
N VAL A 59 -5.81 2.33 -7.45
CA VAL A 59 -5.30 2.29 -8.83
C VAL A 59 -3.87 1.75 -8.86
N TYR A 60 -2.99 2.26 -8.03
CA TYR A 60 -1.61 1.77 -7.96
C TYR A 60 -1.55 0.30 -7.50
N GLY A 61 -2.45 -0.08 -6.59
CA GLY A 61 -2.57 -1.47 -6.18
C GLY A 61 -2.98 -2.39 -7.33
N GLU A 62 -3.95 -1.96 -8.14
CA GLU A 62 -4.38 -2.71 -9.33
C GLU A 62 -3.26 -2.84 -10.34
N GLU A 63 -2.50 -1.79 -10.58
CA GLU A 63 -1.34 -1.83 -11.46
C GLU A 63 -0.29 -2.81 -10.93
N GLY A 64 -0.07 -2.81 -9.62
CA GLY A 64 0.84 -3.75 -8.98
C GLY A 64 0.39 -5.20 -9.11
N ILE A 65 -0.90 -5.46 -8.94
CA ILE A 65 -1.48 -6.80 -9.12
C ILE A 65 -1.25 -7.28 -10.55
N ASP A 66 -1.53 -6.43 -11.53
CA ASP A 66 -1.35 -6.76 -12.94
C ASP A 66 0.11 -7.06 -13.25
N ALA A 67 1.04 -6.24 -12.72
CA ALA A 67 2.47 -6.47 -12.91
C ALA A 67 2.91 -7.82 -12.33
N CYS A 68 2.42 -8.17 -11.14
CA CYS A 68 2.72 -9.47 -10.52
C CYS A 68 2.19 -10.63 -11.38
N ARG A 69 0.96 -10.51 -11.86
CA ARG A 69 0.33 -11.55 -12.69
C ARG A 69 1.07 -11.76 -14.00
N ILE A 70 1.53 -10.66 -14.62
CA ILE A 70 2.30 -10.75 -15.87
C ILE A 70 3.59 -11.54 -15.64
N VAL A 71 4.38 -11.18 -14.62
CA VAL A 71 5.65 -11.88 -14.38
C VAL A 71 5.44 -13.33 -13.93
N LEU A 72 4.34 -13.61 -13.22
CA LEU A 72 4.03 -14.98 -12.80
C LEU A 72 3.60 -15.89 -13.96
N GLN A 73 3.10 -15.32 -15.06
CA GLN A 73 2.69 -16.06 -16.24
C GLN A 73 3.84 -16.33 -17.22
N GLU A 74 4.97 -15.62 -17.07
CA GLU A 74 6.11 -15.77 -17.98
C GLU A 74 6.81 -17.11 -17.78
N GLU A 75 7.16 -17.77 -18.89
CA GLU A 75 7.95 -19.00 -18.89
C GLU A 75 9.12 -18.87 -19.86
N PRO A 76 10.37 -18.98 -19.34
CA PRO A 76 10.72 -19.19 -17.93
C PRO A 76 10.48 -17.92 -17.08
N PHE A 77 10.35 -18.13 -15.78
CA PHE A 77 10.18 -17.02 -14.83
C PHE A 77 11.40 -16.09 -14.87
N ARG A 78 11.14 -14.82 -15.08
CA ARG A 78 12.19 -13.80 -15.20
C ARG A 78 12.36 -13.06 -13.88
N LYS A 79 13.37 -13.48 -13.11
CA LYS A 79 13.68 -12.91 -11.79
C LYS A 79 13.87 -11.39 -11.84
N ALA A 80 14.64 -10.89 -12.82
CA ALA A 80 14.90 -9.45 -12.92
C ALA A 80 13.63 -8.63 -13.15
N ALA A 81 12.71 -9.13 -13.98
CA ALA A 81 11.43 -8.47 -14.22
C ALA A 81 10.57 -8.45 -12.94
N ALA A 82 10.56 -9.56 -12.20
CA ALA A 82 9.82 -9.65 -10.95
C ALA A 82 10.39 -8.71 -9.89
N GLU A 83 11.71 -8.65 -9.73
CA GLU A 83 12.34 -7.75 -8.78
C GLU A 83 12.03 -6.28 -9.11
N GLN A 84 12.01 -5.93 -10.39
CA GLN A 84 11.65 -4.59 -10.82
C GLN A 84 10.18 -4.26 -10.51
N ALA A 85 9.28 -5.22 -10.70
CA ALA A 85 7.88 -5.05 -10.35
C ALA A 85 7.71 -4.84 -8.84
N LEU A 86 8.38 -5.64 -8.03
CA LEU A 86 8.32 -5.53 -6.57
C LEU A 86 8.89 -4.19 -6.08
N TYR A 87 9.97 -3.72 -6.69
CA TYR A 87 10.52 -2.39 -6.38
C TYR A 87 9.51 -1.27 -6.66
N LYS A 88 8.84 -1.33 -7.81
CA LYS A 88 7.83 -0.32 -8.17
C LYS A 88 6.65 -0.34 -7.21
N ILE A 89 6.22 -1.54 -6.80
CA ILE A 89 5.13 -1.69 -5.82
C ILE A 89 5.52 -1.08 -4.48
N TYR A 90 6.75 -1.29 -4.04
CA TYR A 90 7.22 -0.67 -2.80
C TYR A 90 7.05 0.85 -2.86
N HIS A 91 7.50 1.48 -3.94
CA HIS A 91 7.42 2.94 -4.08
C HIS A 91 6.01 3.47 -4.27
N SER A 92 5.22 2.84 -5.14
CA SER A 92 3.92 3.39 -5.50
C SER A 92 2.82 3.06 -4.49
N CYS A 93 2.95 1.94 -3.77
CA CYS A 93 1.92 1.47 -2.86
C CYS A 93 2.35 1.55 -1.41
N VAL A 94 3.45 0.87 -1.05
CA VAL A 94 3.86 0.74 0.35
C VAL A 94 4.32 2.07 0.92
N ALA A 95 5.25 2.73 0.25
CA ALA A 95 5.77 4.04 0.71
C ALA A 95 4.66 5.09 0.73
N GLU A 96 3.77 5.08 -0.26
CA GLU A 96 2.67 6.03 -0.33
C GLU A 96 1.67 5.82 0.80
N PHE A 97 1.43 4.57 1.20
CA PHE A 97 0.54 4.30 2.34
C PHE A 97 1.12 4.82 3.66
N PHE A 98 2.40 4.53 3.94
CA PHE A 98 3.01 4.94 5.20
C PHE A 98 3.37 6.42 5.25
N THR A 99 3.63 7.04 4.10
CA THR A 99 4.01 8.44 4.00
C THR A 99 3.29 9.10 2.82
N PRO A 100 1.97 9.35 2.95
CA PRO A 100 1.22 9.97 1.86
C PRO A 100 1.72 11.38 1.55
N LYS A 101 1.75 11.73 0.27
CA LYS A 101 2.27 13.03 -0.19
C LYS A 101 1.51 14.20 0.38
N ARG A 102 0.20 14.05 0.61
CA ARG A 102 -0.65 15.11 1.14
C ARG A 102 -0.68 15.17 2.66
N ASP A 103 0.02 14.26 3.33
CA ASP A 103 0.10 14.23 4.80
C ASP A 103 -1.26 14.16 5.49
N LEU A 104 -2.20 13.41 4.90
CA LEU A 104 -3.54 13.25 5.46
C LEU A 104 -3.59 12.29 6.64
N TRP A 105 -2.65 11.37 6.69
CA TRP A 105 -2.38 10.48 7.81
C TRP A 105 -0.88 10.27 7.92
N TYR A 106 -0.45 9.69 9.03
CA TYR A 106 0.98 9.46 9.28
C TYR A 106 1.19 8.20 10.10
N GLU A 107 2.40 7.66 10.04
CA GLU A 107 2.79 6.55 10.88
C GLU A 107 3.36 7.08 12.19
N ASP A 108 2.76 6.66 13.32
CA ASP A 108 3.30 6.97 14.65
C ASP A 108 4.35 5.92 15.00
N SER A 109 5.62 6.30 14.98
CA SER A 109 6.73 5.39 15.20
C SER A 109 6.72 4.74 16.58
N ARG A 110 6.13 5.41 17.59
CA ARG A 110 6.03 4.84 18.94
C ARG A 110 5.07 3.65 18.96
N SER A 111 3.94 3.76 18.26
CA SER A 111 2.98 2.67 18.17
C SER A 111 3.52 1.49 17.38
N ALA A 112 4.37 1.73 16.38
CA ALA A 112 4.98 0.68 15.58
C ALA A 112 5.81 -0.30 16.43
N TYR A 113 6.48 0.19 17.48
CA TYR A 113 7.29 -0.65 18.38
C TYR A 113 6.43 -1.58 19.25
N THR A 114 5.17 -1.25 19.48
CA THR A 114 4.29 -2.04 20.34
C THR A 114 3.46 -3.05 19.57
N GLY A 115 3.60 -3.12 18.24
CA GLY A 115 2.80 -3.99 17.38
C GLY A 115 1.34 -3.57 17.27
N ARG A 116 1.00 -2.36 17.71
CA ARG A 116 -0.34 -1.80 17.63
C ARG A 116 -0.49 -0.99 16.34
N HIS A 117 -1.73 -0.60 16.04
CA HIS A 117 -2.02 0.25 14.90
C HIS A 117 -1.23 1.55 14.99
N SER A 118 -0.39 1.79 13.99
CA SER A 118 0.53 2.93 13.97
C SER A 118 0.06 4.07 13.08
N ILE A 119 -0.94 3.83 12.22
CA ILE A 119 -1.46 4.87 11.33
C ILE A 119 -2.44 5.76 12.09
N LYS A 120 -2.15 7.06 12.08
CA LYS A 120 -2.96 8.10 12.75
C LYS A 120 -3.44 9.11 11.72
N LEU A 121 -4.71 9.49 11.83
CA LEU A 121 -5.28 10.52 10.99
C LEU A 121 -4.96 11.90 11.52
N ARG A 122 -4.75 12.87 10.63
CA ARG A 122 -4.40 14.24 11.00
C ARG A 122 -5.56 15.03 11.58
N GLN A 123 -6.80 14.64 11.23
CA GLN A 123 -8.01 15.30 11.71
C GLN A 123 -9.01 14.27 12.20
N PRO A 124 -10.01 14.68 13.01
CA PRO A 124 -11.10 13.78 13.39
C PRO A 124 -11.76 13.19 12.15
N ALA A 125 -12.05 11.89 12.19
CA ALA A 125 -12.54 11.18 11.02
C ALA A 125 -13.50 10.07 11.44
N PRO A 126 -14.35 9.59 10.49
CA PRO A 126 -15.32 8.53 10.78
C PRO A 126 -14.65 7.25 11.29
N PRO A 127 -15.28 6.55 12.23
CA PRO A 127 -14.79 5.25 12.67
C PRO A 127 -14.61 4.24 11.52
N SER A 128 -15.47 4.29 10.50
CA SER A 128 -15.36 3.40 9.33
C SER A 128 -14.05 3.61 8.57
N LEU A 129 -13.58 4.85 8.46
CA LEU A 129 -12.29 5.15 7.84
C LEU A 129 -11.13 4.61 8.69
N GLN A 130 -11.19 4.82 10.00
CA GLN A 130 -10.18 4.31 10.91
C GLN A 130 -10.10 2.78 10.83
N GLN A 131 -11.24 2.11 10.78
CA GLN A 131 -11.31 0.66 10.64
C GLN A 131 -10.68 0.17 9.34
N LEU A 132 -10.94 0.87 8.24
CA LEU A 132 -10.33 0.55 6.95
C LEU A 132 -8.81 0.65 7.02
N LEU A 133 -8.28 1.76 7.52
CA LEU A 133 -6.83 1.97 7.60
C LEU A 133 -6.18 0.92 8.49
N HIS A 134 -6.80 0.58 9.61
CA HIS A 134 -6.29 -0.48 10.50
C HIS A 134 -6.33 -1.86 9.81
N ALA A 135 -7.37 -2.12 9.04
CA ALA A 135 -7.52 -3.43 8.36
C ALA A 135 -6.44 -3.64 7.28
N ILE A 136 -6.10 -2.58 6.53
CA ILE A 136 -5.10 -2.71 5.47
C ILE A 136 -3.67 -2.51 5.97
N GLU A 137 -3.48 -1.93 7.15
CA GLU A 137 -2.15 -1.67 7.70
C GLU A 137 -1.32 -2.94 7.85
N ALA A 138 -1.91 -4.02 8.34
CA ALA A 138 -1.20 -5.28 8.56
C ALA A 138 -0.63 -5.84 7.25
N ASP A 139 -1.41 -5.81 6.18
CA ASP A 139 -0.96 -6.28 4.87
C ASP A 139 0.13 -5.39 4.29
N PHE A 140 0.01 -4.06 4.43
CA PHE A 140 1.06 -3.13 4.02
C PHE A 140 2.33 -3.32 4.84
N GLN A 141 2.21 -3.59 6.14
CA GLN A 141 3.38 -3.83 7.00
C GLN A 141 4.11 -5.10 6.56
N THR A 142 3.38 -6.17 6.26
CA THR A 142 3.98 -7.40 5.75
C THR A 142 4.72 -7.15 4.44
N MET A 143 4.11 -6.39 3.53
CA MET A 143 4.76 -6.04 2.27
C MET A 143 6.00 -5.19 2.48
N ARG A 144 5.96 -4.23 3.40
CA ARG A 144 7.12 -3.38 3.72
C ARG A 144 8.30 -4.24 4.18
N GLU A 145 8.06 -5.17 5.09
CA GLU A 145 9.11 -6.07 5.59
C GLU A 145 9.70 -6.94 4.48
N GLU A 146 8.86 -7.43 3.58
CA GLU A 146 9.30 -8.27 2.46
C GLU A 146 10.04 -7.49 1.37
N LEU A 147 9.66 -6.23 1.12
CA LEU A 147 10.11 -5.49 -0.05
C LEU A 147 11.16 -4.43 0.25
N GLU A 148 11.40 -4.09 1.51
CA GLU A 148 12.37 -3.05 1.89
C GLU A 148 13.76 -3.32 1.33
N PHE A 149 14.15 -4.59 1.26
CA PHE A 149 15.42 -5.02 0.68
C PHE A 149 15.56 -4.56 -0.78
N TYR A 150 14.50 -4.65 -1.56
CA TYR A 150 14.55 -4.29 -2.98
C TYR A 150 14.82 -2.81 -3.20
N GLU A 151 14.27 -1.97 -2.36
CA GLU A 151 14.52 -0.53 -2.45
C GLU A 151 16.00 -0.24 -2.23
N THR A 152 16.60 -0.81 -1.19
CA THR A 152 18.02 -0.62 -0.86
C THR A 152 18.93 -1.21 -1.95
N ASP A 153 18.64 -2.43 -2.39
CA ASP A 153 19.43 -3.12 -3.42
C ASP A 153 19.39 -2.37 -4.74
N TYR A 154 18.21 -1.90 -5.15
CA TYR A 154 18.04 -1.14 -6.40
C TYR A 154 18.80 0.17 -6.35
N ARG A 155 18.74 0.91 -5.26
CA ARG A 155 19.49 2.15 -5.09
C ARG A 155 20.99 1.90 -5.18
N THR A 156 21.49 0.86 -4.56
CA THR A 156 22.90 0.50 -4.60
C THR A 156 23.35 0.23 -6.04
N LYS A 157 22.58 -0.53 -6.80
CA LYS A 157 22.86 -0.80 -8.21
C LYS A 157 22.84 0.46 -9.05
N MET A 158 21.89 1.35 -8.82
CA MET A 158 21.81 2.63 -9.52
C MET A 158 23.03 3.50 -9.27
N ILE A 159 23.49 3.58 -8.03
CA ILE A 159 24.69 4.35 -7.68
C ILE A 159 25.93 3.74 -8.32
N GLN A 160 26.06 2.41 -8.33
CA GLN A 160 27.22 1.72 -8.92
C GLN A 160 27.28 1.84 -10.43
N SER A 161 26.14 2.02 -11.10
CA SER A 161 26.08 2.15 -12.57
C SER A 161 26.37 3.56 -13.06
N GLN A 162 26.45 4.53 -12.17
CA GLN A 162 26.83 5.90 -12.48
C GLN A 162 28.32 6.10 -12.26
#